data_f93e76438b03667173a3ba49c85bf7eb
#
_entry.id   f93e76438b03667173a3ba49c85bf7eb
#
_cell.length_a   1.000
_cell.length_b   1.000
_cell.length_c   1.000
_cell.angle_alpha   90.00
_cell.angle_beta   90.00
_cell.angle_gamma   90.00
#
_symmetry.space_group_name_H-M   'P 1'
#
loop_
_entity.id
_entity.type
_entity.pdbx_description
1 polymer ?
#
loop_
_entity_poly.entity_id
_entity_poly.type
_entity_poly.pdbx_seq_one_letter_code
_entity_poly.pdbx_strand_id
1 'polypeptide(L)'
;MRALVVVGRGPDWNDMALTRACRRLLGDARVVRACDLSAYVGPDGLRLWHGTGELPPPDACFIRSLGPGTYEQLVARMAVLRAVEELGALLINSVRALEKARDKFSALLALRKAGFIVPRTYLTESAPFAYRLSSSMPAFVFKPIVGSLGFGSMLFEDRDLAFNVLRMLERHGYPLYIQE
;
A
#
# COMPACT_ATOMS: atom_id res chain seq x y z
N MET A 1 23.30 9.95 12.23
CA MET A 1 21.93 9.42 12.11
C MET A 1 21.95 8.24 11.16
N ARG A 2 21.17 7.21 11.44
CA ARG A 2 21.01 6.03 10.60
C ARG A 2 19.67 6.08 9.90
N ALA A 3 19.67 6.02 8.58
CA ALA A 3 18.44 6.01 7.79
C ALA A 3 18.26 4.67 7.08
N LEU A 4 17.02 4.21 6.98
CA LEU A 4 16.65 3.09 6.11
C LEU A 4 15.83 3.61 4.93
N VAL A 5 16.10 3.06 3.75
CA VAL A 5 15.24 3.20 2.57
C VAL A 5 14.59 1.84 2.32
N VAL A 6 13.32 1.71 2.68
CA VAL A 6 12.59 0.44 2.58
C VAL A 6 11.97 0.31 1.19
N VAL A 7 12.33 -0.76 0.49
CA VAL A 7 11.88 -1.06 -0.86
C VAL A 7 11.15 -2.40 -0.91
N GLY A 8 10.31 -2.59 -1.90
CA GLY A 8 9.53 -3.82 -2.06
C GLY A 8 10.19 -4.90 -2.92
N ARG A 9 11.11 -4.48 -3.76
CA ARG A 9 11.92 -5.32 -4.68
C ARG A 9 13.37 -4.85 -4.63
N GLY A 10 14.16 -5.24 -5.60
CA GLY A 10 15.48 -4.64 -5.79
C GLY A 10 15.35 -3.11 -5.98
N PRO A 11 16.30 -2.32 -5.45
CA PRO A 11 16.23 -0.87 -5.51
C PRO A 11 16.31 -0.38 -6.96
N ASP A 12 15.48 0.60 -7.29
CA ASP A 12 15.53 1.32 -8.56
C ASP A 12 16.47 2.54 -8.48
N TRP A 13 16.54 3.30 -9.57
CA TRP A 13 17.35 4.52 -9.64
C TRP A 13 16.96 5.55 -8.57
N ASN A 14 15.65 5.74 -8.34
CA ASN A 14 15.14 6.69 -7.35
C ASN A 14 15.51 6.28 -5.93
N ASP A 15 15.40 4.98 -5.63
CA ASP A 15 15.76 4.42 -4.32
C ASP A 15 17.25 4.63 -4.04
N MET A 16 18.08 4.41 -5.04
CA MET A 16 19.53 4.62 -4.94
C MET A 16 19.89 6.11 -4.83
N ALA A 17 19.19 6.99 -5.56
CA ALA A 17 19.38 8.44 -5.46
C ALA A 17 19.01 8.96 -4.06
N LEU A 18 17.87 8.52 -3.53
CA LEU A 18 17.43 8.85 -2.17
C LEU A 18 18.45 8.34 -1.14
N THR A 19 18.91 7.11 -1.26
CA THR A 19 19.91 6.53 -0.34
C THR A 19 21.21 7.33 -0.35
N ARG A 20 21.72 7.75 -1.53
CA ARG A 20 22.90 8.61 -1.64
C ARG A 20 22.69 9.96 -0.97
N ALA A 21 21.50 10.57 -1.18
CA ALA A 21 21.16 11.83 -0.53
C ALA A 21 21.12 11.68 1.01
N CYS A 22 20.49 10.63 1.51
CA CYS A 22 20.47 10.32 2.94
C CYS A 22 21.87 10.12 3.52
N ARG A 23 22.75 9.37 2.85
CA ARG A 23 24.15 9.21 3.29
C ARG A 23 24.88 10.54 3.39
N ARG A 24 24.70 11.41 2.39
CA ARG A 24 25.37 12.72 2.38
C ARG A 24 24.87 13.64 3.50
N LEU A 25 23.57 13.61 3.81
CA LEU A 25 22.95 14.55 4.75
C LEU A 25 22.86 14.02 6.17
N LEU A 26 22.70 12.71 6.35
CA LEU A 26 22.43 12.08 7.64
C LEU A 26 23.59 11.21 8.14
N GLY A 27 24.56 10.89 7.30
CA GLY A 27 25.76 10.11 7.60
C GLY A 27 25.65 8.65 7.19
N ASP A 28 24.78 7.85 7.80
CA ASP A 28 24.57 6.44 7.41
C ASP A 28 23.18 6.24 6.80
N ALA A 29 23.15 5.54 5.68
CA ALA A 29 21.88 5.12 5.07
C ALA A 29 22.05 3.83 4.26
N ARG A 30 21.08 2.94 4.35
CA ARG A 30 21.07 1.67 3.59
C ARG A 30 19.71 1.36 3.03
N VAL A 31 19.71 0.67 1.90
CA VAL A 31 18.51 0.10 1.31
C VAL A 31 18.23 -1.25 1.96
N VAL A 32 16.98 -1.50 2.32
CA VAL A 32 16.52 -2.79 2.84
C VAL A 32 15.21 -3.17 2.16
N ARG A 33 15.01 -4.45 1.86
CA ARG A 33 13.70 -4.90 1.38
C ARG A 33 12.75 -5.08 2.55
N ALA A 34 11.50 -4.69 2.39
CA ALA A 34 10.48 -4.83 3.42
C ALA A 34 10.32 -6.28 3.92
N CYS A 35 10.50 -7.26 3.02
CA CYS A 35 10.40 -8.68 3.35
C CYS A 35 11.61 -9.24 4.11
N ASP A 36 12.73 -8.53 4.15
CA ASP A 36 13.94 -8.95 4.88
C ASP A 36 14.00 -8.35 6.30
N LEU A 37 13.05 -7.47 6.64
CA LEU A 37 12.91 -6.93 7.98
C LEU A 37 12.12 -7.88 8.87
N SER A 38 12.60 -8.09 10.08
CA SER A 38 11.93 -8.87 11.11
C SER A 38 11.94 -8.13 12.44
N ALA A 39 10.94 -8.40 13.28
CA ALA A 39 10.83 -7.82 14.61
C ALA A 39 10.54 -8.91 15.64
N TYR A 40 11.05 -8.70 16.82
CA TYR A 40 10.77 -9.47 18.02
C TYR A 40 10.17 -8.55 19.07
N VAL A 41 9.15 -9.04 19.75
CA VAL A 41 8.60 -8.42 20.95
C VAL A 41 8.53 -9.45 22.07
N GLY A 42 9.10 -9.13 23.23
CA GLY A 42 9.15 -10.03 24.38
C GLY A 42 9.34 -9.28 25.69
N PRO A 43 9.42 -10.01 26.84
CA PRO A 43 9.60 -9.40 28.17
C PRO A 43 10.87 -8.53 28.26
N ASP A 44 11.88 -8.83 27.45
CA ASP A 44 13.17 -8.15 27.37
C ASP A 44 13.18 -7.00 26.36
N GLY A 45 12.03 -6.68 25.75
CA GLY A 45 11.86 -5.52 24.88
C GLY A 45 11.54 -5.83 23.43
N LEU A 46 11.85 -4.86 22.56
CA LEU A 46 11.57 -4.87 21.14
C LEU A 46 12.92 -4.83 20.37
N ARG A 47 13.11 -5.72 19.41
CA ARG A 47 14.32 -5.81 18.59
C ARG A 47 14.00 -6.00 17.11
N LEU A 48 14.93 -5.60 16.25
CA LEU A 48 14.80 -5.67 14.80
C LEU A 48 15.94 -6.47 14.18
N TRP A 49 15.67 -7.09 13.03
CA TRP A 49 16.68 -7.74 12.18
C TRP A 49 16.51 -7.34 10.72
N HIS A 50 17.61 -7.36 10.00
CA HIS A 50 17.63 -7.36 8.54
C HIS A 50 18.34 -8.64 8.06
N GLY A 51 17.60 -9.54 7.41
CA GLY A 51 18.07 -10.91 7.18
C GLY A 51 18.34 -11.63 8.48
N THR A 52 19.56 -12.13 8.66
CA THR A 52 20.00 -12.83 9.89
C THR A 52 20.74 -11.92 10.87
N GLY A 53 21.04 -10.68 10.49
CA GLY A 53 21.77 -9.72 11.33
C GLY A 53 20.85 -8.84 12.15
N GLU A 54 21.14 -8.66 13.44
CA GLU A 54 20.42 -7.70 14.29
C GLU A 54 20.60 -6.28 13.75
N LEU A 55 19.50 -5.55 13.67
CA LEU A 55 19.46 -4.20 13.15
C LEU A 55 19.24 -3.21 14.29
N PRO A 56 20.23 -2.38 14.60
CA PRO A 56 20.02 -1.32 15.56
C PRO A 56 18.91 -0.38 15.11
N PRO A 57 18.05 0.13 16.03
CA PRO A 57 16.96 1.03 15.67
C PRO A 57 17.44 2.16 14.77
N PRO A 58 16.81 2.41 13.62
CA PRO A 58 17.13 3.55 12.77
C PRO A 58 16.58 4.85 13.37
N ASP A 59 17.17 5.98 13.03
CA ASP A 59 16.64 7.30 13.38
C ASP A 59 15.52 7.71 12.42
N ALA A 60 15.60 7.29 11.14
CA ALA A 60 14.61 7.57 10.11
C ALA A 60 14.42 6.39 9.15
N CYS A 61 13.22 6.26 8.64
CA CYS A 61 12.84 5.19 7.71
C CYS A 61 12.01 5.77 6.55
N PHE A 62 12.56 5.77 5.35
CA PHE A 62 11.87 6.19 4.13
C PHE A 62 11.21 4.97 3.46
N ILE A 63 9.89 4.91 3.49
CA ILE A 63 9.15 3.77 2.96
C ILE A 63 8.75 4.06 1.51
N ARG A 64 9.47 3.46 0.57
CA ARG A 64 9.23 3.61 -0.87
C ARG A 64 8.18 2.63 -1.37
N SER A 65 8.26 1.39 -0.91
CA SER A 65 7.34 0.33 -1.31
C SER A 65 7.40 -0.82 -0.33
N LEU A 66 6.28 -1.50 -0.13
CA LEU A 66 6.22 -2.74 0.64
C LEU A 66 6.44 -3.99 -0.23
N GLY A 67 6.40 -3.83 -1.57
CA GLY A 67 6.52 -4.94 -2.51
C GLY A 67 5.25 -5.77 -2.68
N PRO A 68 5.27 -6.71 -3.63
CA PRO A 68 4.19 -7.67 -3.83
C PRO A 68 4.15 -8.67 -2.67
N GLY A 69 2.98 -9.26 -2.46
CA GLY A 69 2.78 -10.30 -1.45
C GLY A 69 1.31 -10.59 -1.25
N THR A 70 1.03 -11.64 -0.46
CA THR A 70 -0.31 -11.91 0.03
C THR A 70 -0.77 -10.82 1.00
N TYR A 71 -2.05 -10.81 1.32
CA TYR A 71 -2.58 -9.87 2.32
C TYR A 71 -1.86 -10.03 3.67
N GLU A 72 -1.64 -11.28 4.10
CA GLU A 72 -0.94 -11.60 5.36
C GLU A 72 0.51 -11.10 5.36
N GLN A 73 1.22 -11.26 4.24
CA GLN A 73 2.59 -10.74 4.11
C GLN A 73 2.63 -9.21 4.21
N LEU A 74 1.63 -8.54 3.65
CA LEU A 74 1.54 -7.08 3.74
C LEU A 74 1.21 -6.61 5.15
N VAL A 75 0.30 -7.31 5.85
CA VAL A 75 -0.02 -7.07 7.26
C VAL A 75 1.24 -7.27 8.13
N ALA A 76 1.98 -8.36 7.91
CA ALA A 76 3.22 -8.64 8.63
C ALA A 76 4.28 -7.53 8.42
N ARG A 77 4.51 -7.09 7.16
CA ARG A 77 5.44 -5.99 6.86
C ARG A 77 5.03 -4.68 7.53
N MET A 78 3.73 -4.38 7.56
CA MET A 78 3.21 -3.21 8.27
C MET A 78 3.41 -3.31 9.78
N ALA A 79 3.23 -4.51 10.36
CA ALA A 79 3.48 -4.75 11.78
C ALA A 79 4.96 -4.55 12.13
N VAL A 80 5.90 -5.03 11.31
CA VAL A 80 7.33 -4.77 11.49
C VAL A 80 7.65 -3.27 11.41
N LEU A 81 7.03 -2.53 10.48
CA LEU A 81 7.22 -1.09 10.39
C LEU A 81 6.65 -0.34 11.60
N ARG A 82 5.55 -0.82 12.21
CA ARG A 82 5.09 -0.29 13.51
C ARG A 82 6.11 -0.52 14.62
N ALA A 83 6.74 -1.69 14.65
CA ALA A 83 7.83 -1.95 15.59
C ALA A 83 9.01 -0.97 15.39
N VAL A 84 9.29 -0.58 14.14
CA VAL A 84 10.29 0.48 13.85
C VAL A 84 9.84 1.84 14.38
N GLU A 85 8.57 2.22 14.25
CA GLU A 85 7.99 3.44 14.85
C GLU A 85 8.07 3.42 16.38
N GLU A 86 7.69 2.32 17.01
CA GLU A 86 7.71 2.15 18.47
C GLU A 86 9.13 2.26 19.06
N LEU A 87 10.15 1.91 18.28
CA LEU A 87 11.54 2.12 18.64
C LEU A 87 12.02 3.58 18.46
N GLY A 88 11.12 4.48 18.11
CA GLY A 88 11.36 5.92 18.01
C GLY A 88 11.85 6.41 16.66
N ALA A 89 11.85 5.58 15.63
CA ALA A 89 12.21 5.99 14.28
C ALA A 89 11.16 6.92 13.65
N LEU A 90 11.62 7.98 12.97
CA LEU A 90 10.75 8.79 12.13
C LEU A 90 10.44 8.05 10.81
N LEU A 91 9.21 7.59 10.64
CA LEU A 91 8.78 6.98 9.38
C LEU A 91 8.24 8.03 8.40
N ILE A 92 8.69 7.97 7.18
CA ILE A 92 8.25 8.81 6.05
C ILE A 92 7.74 7.88 4.93
N ASN A 93 6.42 7.71 4.81
CA ASN A 93 5.37 8.23 5.67
C ASN A 93 5.09 7.26 6.84
N SER A 94 4.34 7.72 7.86
CA SER A 94 3.93 6.88 8.99
C SER A 94 3.14 5.65 8.54
N VAL A 95 3.15 4.59 9.34
CA VAL A 95 2.37 3.38 9.06
C VAL A 95 0.88 3.72 8.89
N ARG A 96 0.33 4.58 9.73
CA ARG A 96 -1.06 5.03 9.65
C ARG A 96 -1.38 5.72 8.31
N ALA A 97 -0.46 6.54 7.79
CA ALA A 97 -0.63 7.19 6.49
C ALA A 97 -0.58 6.18 5.34
N LEU A 98 0.34 5.21 5.42
CA LEU A 98 0.44 4.13 4.43
C LEU A 98 -0.81 3.25 4.39
N GLU A 99 -1.38 2.90 5.54
CA GLU A 99 -2.63 2.14 5.63
C GLU A 99 -3.77 2.85 4.91
N LYS A 100 -3.95 4.15 5.18
CA LYS A 100 -4.99 4.95 4.53
C LYS A 100 -4.77 5.11 3.02
N ALA A 101 -3.52 5.29 2.59
CA ALA A 101 -3.20 5.51 1.18
C ALA A 101 -3.30 4.24 0.32
N ARG A 102 -3.19 3.06 0.94
CA ARG A 102 -3.23 1.78 0.22
C ARG A 102 -4.63 1.37 -0.20
N ASP A 103 -5.62 1.67 0.59
CA ASP A 103 -7.03 1.42 0.30
C ASP A 103 -7.60 2.62 -0.47
N LYS A 104 -7.93 2.38 -1.74
CA LYS A 104 -8.46 3.43 -2.63
C LYS A 104 -9.75 4.04 -2.12
N PHE A 105 -10.61 3.25 -1.47
CA PHE A 105 -11.88 3.76 -0.95
C PHE A 105 -11.67 4.62 0.29
N SER A 106 -10.83 4.20 1.23
CA SER A 106 -10.45 4.99 2.41
C SER A 106 -9.73 6.30 2.03
N ALA A 107 -8.86 6.25 1.01
CA ALA A 107 -8.21 7.45 0.47
C ALA A 107 -9.25 8.43 -0.12
N LEU A 108 -10.23 7.92 -0.88
CA LEU A 108 -11.30 8.72 -1.46
C LEU A 108 -12.20 9.35 -0.38
N LEU A 109 -12.54 8.60 0.66
CA LEU A 109 -13.28 9.11 1.83
C LEU A 109 -12.53 10.26 2.53
N ALA A 110 -11.20 10.12 2.68
CA ALA A 110 -10.37 11.17 3.27
C ALA A 110 -10.36 12.43 2.42
N LEU A 111 -10.24 12.31 1.10
CA LEU A 111 -10.29 13.44 0.15
C LEU A 111 -11.67 14.13 0.22
N ARG A 112 -12.75 13.37 0.18
CA ARG A 112 -14.11 13.92 0.29
C ARG A 112 -14.30 14.65 1.61
N LYS A 113 -13.83 14.08 2.72
CA LYS A 113 -13.89 14.73 4.05
C LYS A 113 -13.09 16.03 4.11
N ALA A 114 -12.00 16.13 3.33
CA ALA A 114 -11.21 17.35 3.21
C ALA A 114 -11.79 18.38 2.24
N GLY A 115 -12.99 18.16 1.69
CA GLY A 115 -13.70 19.09 0.81
C GLY A 115 -13.36 18.97 -0.68
N PHE A 116 -12.56 17.96 -1.09
CA PHE A 116 -12.28 17.74 -2.51
C PHE A 116 -13.48 17.15 -3.23
N ILE A 117 -13.66 17.53 -4.48
CA ILE A 117 -14.60 16.88 -5.39
C ILE A 117 -14.03 15.51 -5.76
N VAL A 118 -14.83 14.48 -5.57
CA VAL A 118 -14.44 13.10 -5.86
C VAL A 118 -15.41 12.49 -6.88
N PRO A 119 -14.95 11.59 -7.76
CA PRO A 119 -15.81 10.91 -8.72
C PRO A 119 -16.80 9.98 -8.02
N ARG A 120 -17.94 9.72 -8.66
CA ARG A 120 -18.90 8.72 -8.17
C ARG A 120 -18.21 7.37 -8.07
N THR A 121 -18.29 6.77 -6.89
CA THR A 121 -17.56 5.53 -6.61
C THR A 121 -18.42 4.63 -5.76
N TYR A 122 -18.46 3.35 -6.13
CA TYR A 122 -19.14 2.32 -5.36
C TYR A 122 -18.16 1.21 -5.00
N LEU A 123 -18.30 0.70 -3.80
CA LEU A 123 -17.60 -0.48 -3.31
C LEU A 123 -18.64 -1.50 -2.86
N THR A 124 -18.62 -2.69 -3.45
CA THR A 124 -19.55 -3.77 -3.14
C THR A 124 -18.90 -5.13 -3.42
N GLU A 125 -19.44 -6.20 -2.87
CA GLU A 125 -19.07 -7.57 -3.20
C GLU A 125 -20.14 -8.28 -4.07
N SER A 126 -21.15 -7.54 -4.53
CA SER A 126 -22.25 -8.07 -5.35
C SER A 126 -22.21 -7.54 -6.79
N ALA A 127 -21.95 -8.42 -7.74
CA ALA A 127 -21.95 -8.07 -9.17
C ALA A 127 -23.34 -7.60 -9.66
N PRO A 128 -24.48 -8.21 -9.27
CA PRO A 128 -25.80 -7.68 -9.63
C PRO A 128 -26.03 -6.27 -9.08
N PHE A 129 -25.54 -5.97 -7.88
CA PHE A 129 -25.65 -4.64 -7.29
C PHE A 129 -24.76 -3.64 -8.02
N ALA A 130 -23.50 -4.00 -8.31
CA ALA A 130 -22.59 -3.17 -9.10
C ALA A 130 -23.16 -2.84 -10.49
N TYR A 131 -23.73 -3.82 -11.18
CA TYR A 131 -24.41 -3.65 -12.47
C TYR A 131 -25.57 -2.66 -12.38
N ARG A 132 -26.41 -2.77 -11.35
CA ARG A 132 -27.50 -1.82 -11.11
C ARG A 132 -27.00 -0.41 -10.87
N LEU A 133 -25.96 -0.24 -10.04
CA LEU A 133 -25.37 1.06 -9.69
C LEU A 133 -24.69 1.73 -10.90
N SER A 134 -24.07 0.94 -11.78
CA SER A 134 -23.43 1.46 -12.99
C SER A 134 -24.41 1.95 -14.05
N SER A 135 -25.72 1.70 -13.90
CA SER A 135 -26.74 2.12 -14.88
C SER A 135 -26.81 3.64 -15.09
N SER A 136 -26.37 4.42 -14.12
CA SER A 136 -26.32 5.88 -14.19
C SER A 136 -24.99 6.43 -14.72
N MET A 137 -24.05 5.55 -15.12
CA MET A 137 -22.73 5.90 -15.64
C MET A 137 -22.64 5.52 -17.11
N PRO A 138 -22.31 6.45 -18.03
CA PRO A 138 -22.09 6.12 -19.45
C PRO A 138 -20.93 5.15 -19.63
N ALA A 139 -19.88 5.31 -18.83
CA ALA A 139 -18.74 4.43 -18.71
C ALA A 139 -18.27 4.40 -17.26
N PHE A 140 -17.59 3.34 -16.86
CA PHE A 140 -16.97 3.26 -15.53
C PHE A 140 -15.71 2.41 -15.55
N VAL A 141 -14.85 2.64 -14.55
CA VAL A 141 -13.63 1.87 -14.36
C VAL A 141 -13.77 0.98 -13.14
N PHE A 142 -13.55 -0.33 -13.32
CA PHE A 142 -13.25 -1.23 -12.21
C PHE A 142 -11.78 -1.04 -11.83
N LYS A 143 -11.49 -1.03 -10.53
CA LYS A 143 -10.12 -0.99 -10.00
C LYS A 143 -9.98 -2.01 -8.88
N PRO A 144 -8.89 -2.78 -8.80
CA PRO A 144 -8.56 -3.51 -7.59
C PRO A 144 -8.47 -2.53 -6.41
N ILE A 145 -9.07 -2.86 -5.26
CA ILE A 145 -9.09 -1.97 -4.10
C ILE A 145 -7.67 -1.67 -3.60
N VAL A 146 -6.81 -2.67 -3.66
CA VAL A 146 -5.36 -2.57 -3.38
C VAL A 146 -4.60 -2.80 -4.68
N GLY A 147 -3.71 -1.90 -5.04
CA GLY A 147 -2.91 -1.99 -6.27
C GLY A 147 -2.30 -0.65 -6.63
N SER A 148 -1.35 -0.67 -7.57
CA SER A 148 -0.62 0.50 -8.04
C SER A 148 -0.43 0.45 -9.55
N LEU A 149 -0.03 1.58 -10.15
CA LEU A 149 0.32 1.70 -11.57
C LEU A 149 -0.81 1.31 -12.55
N GLY A 150 -2.07 1.31 -12.11
CA GLY A 150 -3.21 0.96 -12.93
C GLY A 150 -3.36 -0.54 -13.25
N PHE A 151 -2.47 -1.40 -12.76
CA PHE A 151 -2.58 -2.84 -13.00
C PHE A 151 -3.91 -3.40 -12.49
N GLY A 152 -4.59 -4.16 -13.36
CA GLY A 152 -5.90 -4.74 -13.08
C GLY A 152 -7.07 -3.76 -13.18
N SER A 153 -6.84 -2.49 -13.55
CA SER A 153 -7.92 -1.55 -13.85
C SER A 153 -8.51 -1.84 -15.23
N MET A 154 -9.84 -1.83 -15.32
CA MET A 154 -10.59 -2.12 -16.56
C MET A 154 -11.64 -1.05 -16.79
N LEU A 155 -11.64 -0.45 -17.99
CA LEU A 155 -12.69 0.47 -18.44
C LEU A 155 -13.81 -0.33 -19.09
N PHE A 156 -15.04 0.00 -18.75
CA PHE A 156 -16.25 -0.59 -19.32
C PHE A 156 -17.15 0.50 -19.90
N GLU A 157 -17.47 0.36 -21.18
CA GLU A 157 -18.48 1.12 -21.92
C GLU A 157 -19.68 0.21 -22.25
N ASP A 158 -19.43 -1.10 -22.40
CA ASP A 158 -20.47 -2.13 -22.58
C ASP A 158 -20.84 -2.71 -21.22
N ARG A 159 -22.11 -2.56 -20.85
CA ARG A 159 -22.65 -2.98 -19.55
C ARG A 159 -22.80 -4.49 -19.43
N ASP A 160 -23.12 -5.20 -20.51
CA ASP A 160 -23.31 -6.65 -20.47
C ASP A 160 -21.96 -7.36 -20.35
N LEU A 161 -20.97 -6.87 -21.08
CA LEU A 161 -19.58 -7.30 -20.90
C LEU A 161 -19.11 -7.03 -19.47
N ALA A 162 -19.38 -5.83 -18.95
CA ALA A 162 -19.02 -5.45 -17.58
C ALA A 162 -19.65 -6.43 -16.56
N PHE A 163 -20.94 -6.75 -16.71
CA PHE A 163 -21.62 -7.68 -15.80
C PHE A 163 -20.95 -9.05 -15.78
N ASN A 164 -20.61 -9.60 -16.95
CA ASN A 164 -19.94 -10.89 -17.02
C ASN A 164 -18.57 -10.88 -16.33
N VAL A 165 -17.77 -9.82 -16.53
CA VAL A 165 -16.48 -9.67 -15.88
C VAL A 165 -16.62 -9.47 -14.36
N LEU A 166 -17.54 -8.61 -13.92
CA LEU A 166 -17.80 -8.37 -12.50
C LEU A 166 -18.29 -9.65 -11.79
N ARG A 167 -19.13 -10.47 -12.45
CA ARG A 167 -19.53 -11.79 -11.95
C ARG A 167 -18.37 -12.76 -11.80
N MET A 168 -17.44 -12.74 -12.74
CA MET A 168 -16.22 -13.54 -12.64
C MET A 168 -15.36 -13.07 -11.46
N LEU A 169 -15.16 -11.77 -11.28
CA LEU A 169 -14.40 -11.21 -10.18
C LEU A 169 -15.03 -11.54 -8.82
N GLU A 170 -16.37 -11.37 -8.69
CA GLU A 170 -17.12 -11.76 -7.50
C GLU A 170 -16.89 -13.24 -7.12
N ARG A 171 -16.97 -14.16 -8.10
CA ARG A 171 -16.75 -15.60 -7.87
C ARG A 171 -15.34 -15.93 -7.41
N HIS A 172 -14.37 -15.08 -7.73
CA HIS A 172 -12.98 -15.20 -7.28
C HIS A 172 -12.69 -14.42 -6.00
N GLY A 173 -13.74 -13.88 -5.33
CA GLY A 173 -13.61 -13.19 -4.05
C GLY A 173 -13.03 -11.78 -4.15
N TYR A 174 -13.07 -11.15 -5.33
CA TYR A 174 -12.64 -9.76 -5.48
C TYR A 174 -13.76 -8.80 -5.11
N PRO A 175 -13.51 -7.84 -4.21
CA PRO A 175 -14.42 -6.73 -4.01
C PRO A 175 -14.45 -5.83 -5.25
N LEU A 176 -15.63 -5.34 -5.56
CA LEU A 176 -15.91 -4.57 -6.79
C LEU A 176 -15.88 -3.07 -6.46
N TYR A 177 -14.74 -2.44 -6.72
CA TYR A 177 -14.59 -0.99 -6.69
C TYR A 177 -14.83 -0.46 -8.10
N ILE A 178 -15.97 0.19 -8.31
CA ILE A 178 -16.35 0.79 -9.60
C ILE A 178 -16.43 2.31 -9.47
N GLN A 179 -15.88 3.00 -10.43
CA GLN A 179 -15.75 4.47 -10.42
C GLN A 179 -16.04 5.05 -11.79
N GLU A 180 -16.75 6.17 -11.82
CA GLU A 180 -16.97 6.98 -13.02
C GLU A 180 -15.68 7.59 -13.56
#